data_b44e13cad1c156430408929f81b32004
#
_entry.id   b44e13cad1c156430408929f81b32004
#
_cell.length_a   1.000
_cell.length_b   1.000
_cell.length_c   1.000
_cell.angle_alpha   90.00
_cell.angle_beta   90.00
_cell.angle_gamma   90.00
#
_symmetry.space_group_name_H-M   'P 1'
#
loop_
_entity.id
_entity.type
_entity.pdbx_description
1 polymer ?
#
loop_
_entity_poly.entity_id
_entity_poly.type
_entity_poly.pdbx_seq_one_letter_code
_entity_poly.pdbx_strand_id
1 'polypeptide(L)'
;MGKIVRVSSPASGHRASQTFPVNLPDFEREHVKDVGFMTCMTLVLMCNYAQTGHLGGPLAYTPFCVASHLVGPENGGLRFDYRRPKHPYSDKFMLAGGHNAPSTYAMWMIMGEALNRKFDSTGNNKYKMDPNVAMLPIDVLGFRRGSVPLKTLLDENGLSNHPEMAQAKLRGIRALSGHSETTDLTNDVNGGPSGVGIATAAGKAAFWDMMGAPDDLKVIAMEGEFAMTSGHSQEMKTQAVAQQVGKRLRIFLSFNNAGIDDELVGSVIKPQYDGYKIEDQWSSYGWNVFSLDDGNDYDEVVAGLKLMEDWDPEDDRPMIMIGKTLKGWWPEATNGKLPDGSDQIVDHASHPYQMKMNADYFVSLAESYENKYGVKFVGIRDGAVSSEKERLIQCMTNVNIAMSVLNKNGLGDWLADRLVEIGDTVRDDM
;
A
#
# COMPACT_ATOMS: atom_id res chain seq x y z
N MET A 1 -7.14 -15.80 -20.42
CA MET A 1 -7.69 -16.80 -19.48
C MET A 1 -8.05 -16.08 -18.20
N GLY A 2 -9.19 -16.39 -17.58
CA GLY A 2 -9.57 -15.80 -16.29
C GLY A 2 -8.62 -16.25 -15.18
N LYS A 3 -8.49 -15.41 -14.17
CA LYS A 3 -7.79 -15.77 -12.92
C LYS A 3 -8.71 -16.58 -12.02
N ILE A 4 -8.13 -17.39 -11.15
CA ILE A 4 -8.87 -18.30 -10.28
C ILE A 4 -8.81 -17.75 -8.85
N VAL A 5 -9.99 -17.54 -8.26
CA VAL A 5 -10.14 -17.15 -6.86
C VAL A 5 -10.92 -18.25 -6.13
N ARG A 6 -10.39 -18.74 -5.03
CA ARG A 6 -11.12 -19.69 -4.17
C ARG A 6 -11.96 -18.92 -3.17
N VAL A 7 -13.22 -19.32 -3.04
CA VAL A 7 -14.14 -18.69 -2.10
C VAL A 7 -14.69 -19.73 -1.13
N SER A 8 -14.62 -19.40 0.15
CA SER A 8 -15.27 -20.13 1.23
C SER A 8 -16.37 -19.23 1.83
N SER A 9 -17.60 -19.70 1.80
CA SER A 9 -18.73 -18.97 2.34
C SER A 9 -19.65 -19.90 3.13
N PRO A 10 -20.11 -19.51 4.33
CA PRO A 10 -21.07 -20.30 5.08
C PRO A 10 -22.49 -20.33 4.48
N ALA A 11 -22.84 -19.42 3.54
CA ALA A 11 -24.18 -19.36 2.94
C ALA A 11 -24.55 -20.60 2.14
N SER A 12 -23.55 -21.26 1.54
CA SER A 12 -23.79 -22.45 0.71
C SER A 12 -24.12 -23.73 1.51
N GLY A 13 -24.16 -23.68 2.83
CA GLY A 13 -24.32 -24.85 3.69
C GLY A 13 -23.16 -25.85 3.62
N HIS A 14 -22.19 -25.59 2.79
CA HIS A 14 -20.99 -26.39 2.59
C HIS A 14 -19.77 -25.55 2.97
N ARG A 15 -18.98 -26.04 3.92
CA ARG A 15 -17.64 -25.53 4.25
C ARG A 15 -16.62 -25.81 3.12
N ALA A 16 -17.07 -26.17 1.94
CA ALA A 16 -16.22 -26.45 0.80
C ALA A 16 -15.82 -25.12 0.13
N SER A 17 -14.54 -24.91 -0.06
CA SER A 17 -14.06 -23.85 -0.93
C SER A 17 -14.49 -24.14 -2.36
N GLN A 18 -15.10 -23.16 -3.01
CA GLN A 18 -15.40 -23.20 -4.45
C GLN A 18 -14.36 -22.37 -5.20
N THR A 19 -14.06 -22.81 -6.40
CA THR A 19 -13.13 -22.11 -7.30
C THR A 19 -13.93 -21.30 -8.31
N PHE A 20 -13.66 -20.00 -8.35
CA PHE A 20 -14.30 -19.08 -9.28
C PHE A 20 -13.29 -18.60 -10.31
N PRO A 21 -13.47 -18.94 -11.59
CA PRO A 21 -12.74 -18.29 -12.67
C PRO A 21 -13.27 -16.86 -12.85
N VAL A 22 -12.42 -15.88 -12.73
CA VAL A 22 -12.76 -14.46 -12.89
C VAL A 22 -12.14 -13.95 -14.18
N ASN A 23 -12.99 -13.40 -15.06
CA ASN A 23 -12.48 -12.64 -16.19
C ASN A 23 -11.91 -11.33 -15.65
N LEU A 24 -10.64 -11.07 -15.97
CA LEU A 24 -10.04 -9.82 -15.58
C LEU A 24 -10.79 -8.64 -16.22
N PRO A 25 -11.13 -7.61 -15.45
CA PRO A 25 -11.61 -6.37 -16.03
C PRO A 25 -10.56 -5.76 -16.94
N ASP A 26 -11.00 -4.90 -17.83
CA ASP A 26 -10.08 -4.07 -18.60
C ASP A 26 -9.44 -3.03 -17.67
N PHE A 27 -8.12 -3.07 -17.55
CA PHE A 27 -7.34 -2.09 -16.79
C PHE A 27 -5.93 -1.99 -17.37
N GLU A 28 -5.32 -0.82 -17.22
CA GLU A 28 -3.98 -0.53 -17.74
C GLU A 28 -2.90 -1.24 -16.90
N ARG A 29 -2.83 -2.58 -17.10
CA ARG A 29 -1.99 -3.49 -16.30
C ARG A 29 -0.55 -3.03 -16.17
N GLU A 30 0.08 -2.65 -17.27
CA GLU A 30 1.50 -2.28 -17.27
C GLU A 30 1.71 -0.95 -16.51
N HIS A 31 0.82 0.01 -16.66
CA HIS A 31 0.88 1.24 -15.88
C HIS A 31 0.69 1.00 -14.37
N VAL A 32 -0.23 0.12 -13.98
CA VAL A 32 -0.41 -0.27 -12.56
C VAL A 32 0.86 -0.93 -12.02
N LYS A 33 1.49 -1.83 -12.77
CA LYS A 33 2.76 -2.46 -12.40
C LYS A 33 3.90 -1.45 -12.31
N ASP A 34 3.97 -0.51 -13.23
CA ASP A 34 4.98 0.55 -13.22
C ASP A 34 4.84 1.44 -11.98
N VAL A 35 3.62 1.87 -11.63
CA VAL A 35 3.36 2.59 -10.36
C VAL A 35 3.78 1.74 -9.17
N GLY A 36 3.51 0.44 -9.20
CA GLY A 36 3.94 -0.49 -8.14
C GLY A 36 5.46 -0.56 -8.01
N PHE A 37 6.19 -0.68 -9.10
CA PHE A 37 7.64 -0.70 -9.05
C PHE A 37 8.24 0.64 -8.61
N MET A 38 7.68 1.76 -9.09
CA MET A 38 8.03 3.09 -8.59
C MET A 38 7.79 3.20 -7.08
N THR A 39 6.69 2.63 -6.58
CA THR A 39 6.36 2.60 -5.14
C THR A 39 7.43 1.83 -4.37
N CYS A 40 7.79 0.62 -4.82
CA CYS A 40 8.85 -0.18 -4.19
C CYS A 40 10.19 0.57 -4.17
N MET A 41 10.59 1.18 -5.29
CA MET A 41 11.86 1.90 -5.35
C MET A 41 11.86 3.17 -4.47
N THR A 42 10.76 3.93 -4.47
CA THR A 42 10.64 5.15 -3.66
C THR A 42 10.68 4.83 -2.16
N LEU A 43 10.00 3.76 -1.72
CA LEU A 43 10.05 3.36 -0.31
C LEU A 43 11.47 2.90 0.08
N VAL A 44 12.19 2.21 -0.82
CA VAL A 44 13.57 1.78 -0.56
C VAL A 44 14.50 3.00 -0.45
N LEU A 45 14.37 3.99 -1.34
CA LEU A 45 15.12 5.26 -1.25
C LEU A 45 14.82 6.00 0.06
N MET A 46 13.55 6.06 0.47
CA MET A 46 13.12 6.69 1.71
C MET A 46 13.73 6.00 2.95
N CYS A 47 13.64 4.67 3.02
CA CYS A 47 14.22 3.90 4.12
C CYS A 47 15.76 3.95 4.12
N ASN A 48 16.39 3.94 2.93
CA ASN A 48 17.84 4.09 2.78
C ASN A 48 18.32 5.43 3.34
N TYR A 49 17.67 6.53 2.98
CA TYR A 49 17.98 7.85 3.54
C TYR A 49 17.77 7.90 5.06
N ALA A 50 16.64 7.43 5.54
CA ALA A 50 16.29 7.45 6.97
C ALA A 50 17.15 6.48 7.80
N GLN A 51 17.78 5.48 7.19
CA GLN A 51 18.51 4.38 7.82
C GLN A 51 17.67 3.64 8.87
N THR A 52 16.36 3.63 8.67
CA THR A 52 15.37 2.98 9.52
C THR A 52 14.08 2.78 8.75
N GLY A 53 13.24 1.90 9.23
CA GLY A 53 11.92 1.64 8.65
C GLY A 53 11.59 0.15 8.67
N HIS A 54 10.42 -0.15 8.13
CA HIS A 54 10.03 -1.51 7.80
C HIS A 54 10.17 -1.65 6.28
N LEU A 55 10.74 -2.75 5.82
CA LEU A 55 11.00 -2.99 4.41
C LEU A 55 10.11 -4.12 3.86
N GLY A 56 10.22 -5.33 4.42
CA GLY A 56 9.63 -6.52 3.84
C GLY A 56 8.11 -6.51 3.76
N GLY A 57 7.45 -6.09 4.85
CA GLY A 57 5.99 -5.92 4.87
C GLY A 57 5.51 -4.90 3.85
N PRO A 58 6.00 -3.66 3.87
CA PRO A 58 5.64 -2.64 2.88
C PRO A 58 5.79 -3.08 1.43
N LEU A 59 6.88 -3.79 1.09
CA LEU A 59 7.06 -4.35 -0.25
C LEU A 59 5.97 -5.38 -0.58
N ALA A 60 5.67 -6.30 0.33
CA ALA A 60 4.65 -7.32 0.13
C ALA A 60 3.23 -6.74 -0.04
N TYR A 61 2.94 -5.60 0.58
CA TYR A 61 1.64 -4.93 0.48
C TYR A 61 1.46 -4.09 -0.78
N THR A 62 2.54 -3.76 -1.48
CA THR A 62 2.51 -2.82 -2.59
C THR A 62 1.51 -3.21 -3.69
N PRO A 63 1.42 -4.47 -4.17
CA PRO A 63 0.47 -4.81 -5.22
C PRO A 63 -0.98 -4.52 -4.83
N PHE A 64 -1.39 -4.89 -3.61
CA PHE A 64 -2.75 -4.59 -3.17
C PHE A 64 -2.98 -3.09 -2.96
N CYS A 65 -2.04 -2.37 -2.34
CA CYS A 65 -2.13 -0.92 -2.18
C CYS A 65 -2.36 -0.22 -3.52
N VAL A 66 -1.52 -0.52 -4.51
CA VAL A 66 -1.57 0.13 -5.82
C VAL A 66 -2.83 -0.27 -6.58
N ALA A 67 -3.14 -1.57 -6.64
CA ALA A 67 -4.34 -2.05 -7.33
C ALA A 67 -5.60 -1.44 -6.72
N SER A 68 -5.78 -1.51 -5.39
CA SER A 68 -6.98 -0.97 -4.73
C SER A 68 -7.19 0.52 -4.96
N HIS A 69 -6.13 1.31 -5.17
CA HIS A 69 -6.23 2.74 -5.43
C HIS A 69 -6.44 3.07 -6.93
N LEU A 70 -6.02 2.20 -7.85
CA LEU A 70 -5.98 2.56 -9.27
C LEU A 70 -6.98 1.83 -10.17
N VAL A 71 -7.51 0.66 -9.75
CA VAL A 71 -8.45 -0.07 -10.61
C VAL A 71 -9.87 0.51 -10.62
N GLY A 72 -10.17 1.41 -9.69
CA GLY A 72 -11.44 2.10 -9.58
C GLY A 72 -12.54 1.31 -8.86
N PRO A 73 -13.59 2.00 -8.38
CA PRO A 73 -14.67 1.39 -7.62
C PRO A 73 -15.46 0.36 -8.42
N GLU A 74 -15.56 0.50 -9.73
CA GLU A 74 -16.21 -0.44 -10.65
C GLU A 74 -15.52 -1.81 -10.70
N ASN A 75 -14.27 -1.87 -10.30
CA ASN A 75 -13.45 -3.08 -10.22
C ASN A 75 -13.13 -3.48 -8.76
N GLY A 76 -13.89 -2.97 -7.80
CA GLY A 76 -13.71 -3.26 -6.38
C GLY A 76 -12.61 -2.47 -5.69
N GLY A 77 -11.97 -1.53 -6.40
CA GLY A 77 -11.04 -0.58 -5.82
C GLY A 77 -11.74 0.48 -4.97
N LEU A 78 -10.94 1.39 -4.45
CA LEU A 78 -11.39 2.51 -3.62
C LEU A 78 -12.07 3.60 -4.46
N ARG A 79 -13.17 4.12 -3.94
CA ARG A 79 -13.75 5.40 -4.34
C ARG A 79 -13.17 6.49 -3.47
N PHE A 80 -12.24 7.28 -4.00
CA PHE A 80 -11.60 8.37 -3.26
C PHE A 80 -11.20 9.50 -4.21
N ASP A 81 -11.06 10.70 -3.68
CA ASP A 81 -10.52 11.82 -4.44
C ASP A 81 -9.19 12.28 -3.82
N TYR A 82 -8.07 12.06 -4.52
CA TYR A 82 -6.76 12.48 -4.07
C TYR A 82 -6.66 14.00 -3.84
N ARG A 83 -7.46 14.78 -4.57
CA ARG A 83 -7.53 16.24 -4.44
C ARG A 83 -8.28 16.66 -3.16
N ARG A 84 -9.15 15.77 -2.63
CA ARG A 84 -9.98 15.94 -1.44
C ARG A 84 -9.94 14.68 -0.56
N PRO A 85 -8.76 14.29 -0.03
CA PRO A 85 -8.54 12.95 0.51
C PRO A 85 -9.35 12.61 1.77
N LYS A 86 -9.92 13.62 2.44
CA LYS A 86 -10.79 13.43 3.61
C LYS A 86 -12.26 13.70 3.32
N HIS A 87 -12.66 13.61 2.05
CA HIS A 87 -14.05 13.79 1.68
C HIS A 87 -14.94 12.77 2.43
N PRO A 88 -16.06 13.20 3.06
CA PRO A 88 -16.88 12.33 3.92
C PRO A 88 -17.44 11.13 3.15
N TYR A 89 -17.72 11.27 1.87
CA TYR A 89 -18.31 10.24 1.01
C TYR A 89 -17.28 9.43 0.19
N SER A 90 -16.01 9.58 0.49
CA SER A 90 -14.98 8.64 0.05
C SER A 90 -15.06 7.35 0.85
N ASP A 91 -14.72 6.24 0.20
CA ASP A 91 -14.45 4.98 0.91
C ASP A 91 -13.40 5.21 2.01
N LYS A 92 -13.46 4.43 3.07
CA LYS A 92 -12.53 4.54 4.20
C LYS A 92 -11.42 3.52 4.00
N PHE A 93 -10.22 4.04 3.81
CA PHE A 93 -9.02 3.22 3.72
C PHE A 93 -8.32 3.17 5.08
N MET A 94 -7.99 1.98 5.55
CA MET A 94 -7.40 1.75 6.85
C MET A 94 -6.17 0.85 6.72
N LEU A 95 -4.99 1.46 6.74
CA LEU A 95 -3.75 0.70 6.81
C LEU A 95 -3.58 0.18 8.24
N ALA A 96 -4.28 -0.92 8.54
CA ALA A 96 -4.36 -1.52 9.86
C ALA A 96 -3.00 -2.04 10.32
N GLY A 97 -2.24 -2.66 9.42
CA GLY A 97 -0.82 -2.96 9.61
C GLY A 97 0.03 -1.70 9.47
N GLY A 98 -0.09 -0.76 10.43
CA GLY A 98 0.45 0.60 10.33
C GLY A 98 1.93 0.72 10.03
N HIS A 99 2.74 -0.29 10.37
CA HIS A 99 4.16 -0.36 10.03
C HIS A 99 4.43 -0.44 8.51
N ASN A 100 3.41 -0.72 7.71
CA ASN A 100 3.49 -0.74 6.25
C ASN A 100 3.29 0.67 5.61
N ALA A 101 3.18 1.72 6.41
CA ALA A 101 3.05 3.11 5.95
C ALA A 101 4.08 3.53 4.86
N PRO A 102 5.33 3.05 4.83
CA PRO A 102 6.25 3.39 3.76
C PRO A 102 5.72 3.10 2.34
N SER A 103 4.93 2.02 2.14
CA SER A 103 4.36 1.73 0.82
C SER A 103 3.29 2.74 0.41
N THR A 104 2.41 3.11 1.33
CA THR A 104 1.37 4.12 1.05
C THR A 104 1.98 5.51 0.85
N TYR A 105 2.95 5.90 1.66
CA TYR A 105 3.65 7.18 1.47
C TYR A 105 4.30 7.28 0.10
N ALA A 106 5.05 6.26 -0.30
CA ALA A 106 5.71 6.21 -1.60
C ALA A 106 4.69 6.29 -2.75
N MET A 107 3.61 5.51 -2.67
CA MET A 107 2.53 5.53 -3.67
C MET A 107 1.87 6.90 -3.77
N TRP A 108 1.52 7.51 -2.65
CA TRP A 108 0.88 8.82 -2.64
C TRP A 108 1.79 9.94 -3.15
N MET A 109 3.11 9.86 -2.93
CA MET A 109 4.07 10.79 -3.53
C MET A 109 4.09 10.71 -5.05
N ILE A 110 4.00 9.50 -5.61
CA ILE A 110 3.95 9.26 -7.06
C ILE A 110 2.63 9.84 -7.63
N MET A 111 1.52 9.57 -6.98
CA MET A 111 0.20 10.11 -7.36
C MET A 111 0.17 11.63 -7.33
N GLY A 112 0.68 12.22 -6.24
CA GLY A 112 0.77 13.67 -6.10
C GLY A 112 1.68 14.31 -7.16
N GLU A 113 2.80 13.68 -7.45
CA GLU A 113 3.71 14.16 -8.49
C GLU A 113 3.10 14.11 -9.89
N ALA A 114 2.36 13.04 -10.21
CA ALA A 114 1.66 12.93 -11.49
C ALA A 114 0.63 14.05 -11.68
N LEU A 115 -0.22 14.30 -10.67
CA LEU A 115 -1.20 15.39 -10.70
C LEU A 115 -0.52 16.76 -10.81
N ASN A 116 0.56 16.98 -10.05
CA ASN A 116 1.29 18.24 -10.07
C ASN A 116 1.89 18.53 -11.46
N ARG A 117 2.59 17.54 -12.05
CA ARG A 117 3.14 17.68 -13.41
C ARG A 117 2.06 17.96 -14.46
N LYS A 118 0.93 17.28 -14.38
CA LYS A 118 -0.18 17.46 -15.31
C LYS A 118 -0.80 18.84 -15.14
N PHE A 119 -0.96 19.33 -13.91
CA PHE A 119 -1.40 20.68 -13.64
C PHE A 119 -0.43 21.71 -14.20
N ASP A 120 0.87 21.57 -13.92
CA ASP A 120 1.90 22.50 -14.39
C ASP A 120 1.99 22.57 -15.91
N SER A 121 1.79 21.44 -16.61
CA SER A 121 1.87 21.38 -18.07
C SER A 121 0.61 21.90 -18.77
N THR A 122 -0.57 21.77 -18.13
CA THR A 122 -1.87 22.07 -18.77
C THR A 122 -2.54 23.32 -18.24
N GLY A 123 -2.23 23.74 -17.02
CA GLY A 123 -2.98 24.77 -16.27
C GLY A 123 -4.40 24.37 -15.91
N ASN A 124 -4.80 23.11 -16.13
CA ASN A 124 -6.18 22.68 -15.94
C ASN A 124 -6.47 22.35 -14.46
N ASN A 125 -7.41 23.12 -13.89
CA ASN A 125 -7.77 23.02 -12.48
C ASN A 125 -8.31 21.66 -12.03
N LYS A 126 -8.72 20.77 -12.94
CA LYS A 126 -9.13 19.42 -12.57
C LYS A 126 -8.02 18.59 -11.95
N TYR A 127 -6.75 18.94 -12.20
CA TYR A 127 -5.57 18.27 -11.63
C TYR A 127 -5.00 19.01 -10.40
N LYS A 128 -5.57 20.17 -10.08
CA LYS A 128 -5.04 21.01 -9.01
C LYS A 128 -5.26 20.37 -7.64
N MET A 129 -4.20 20.28 -6.86
CA MET A 129 -4.24 19.86 -5.46
C MET A 129 -3.98 21.04 -4.53
N ASP A 130 -4.45 20.94 -3.29
CA ASP A 130 -3.94 21.80 -2.22
C ASP A 130 -2.53 21.31 -1.84
N PRO A 131 -1.46 22.12 -2.03
CA PRO A 131 -0.10 21.73 -1.68
C PRO A 131 0.07 21.36 -0.19
N ASN A 132 -0.79 21.89 0.69
CA ASN A 132 -0.72 21.58 2.12
C ASN A 132 -1.27 20.18 2.44
N VAL A 133 -2.08 19.62 1.56
CA VAL A 133 -2.69 18.30 1.71
C VAL A 133 -1.89 17.25 0.94
N ALA A 134 -1.46 17.58 -0.27
CA ALA A 134 -0.73 16.67 -1.15
C ALA A 134 0.53 16.09 -0.50
N MET A 135 0.82 14.83 -0.77
CA MET A 135 2.10 14.22 -0.49
C MET A 135 2.96 14.30 -1.75
N LEU A 136 4.18 14.80 -1.63
CA LEU A 136 5.09 15.07 -2.75
C LEU A 136 6.43 14.37 -2.54
N PRO A 137 7.23 14.14 -3.59
CA PRO A 137 8.51 13.43 -3.50
C PRO A 137 9.49 13.98 -2.46
N ILE A 138 9.46 15.29 -2.19
CA ILE A 138 10.30 15.92 -1.15
C ILE A 138 10.02 15.36 0.25
N ASP A 139 8.83 14.82 0.49
CA ASP A 139 8.41 14.32 1.80
C ASP A 139 9.15 13.05 2.23
N VAL A 140 9.86 12.37 1.32
CA VAL A 140 10.77 11.26 1.68
C VAL A 140 11.75 11.66 2.76
N LEU A 141 12.17 12.94 2.78
CA LEU A 141 13.08 13.50 3.78
C LEU A 141 12.44 13.60 5.17
N GLY A 142 11.12 13.53 5.25
CA GLY A 142 10.34 13.60 6.49
C GLY A 142 10.18 12.28 7.23
N PHE A 143 10.52 11.18 6.61
CA PHE A 143 10.24 9.87 7.17
C PHE A 143 11.07 9.61 8.43
N ARG A 144 10.37 9.37 9.57
CA ARG A 144 10.94 9.09 10.90
C ARG A 144 11.92 10.16 11.40
N ARG A 145 11.75 11.41 11.01
CA ARG A 145 12.58 12.53 11.47
C ARG A 145 12.04 13.21 12.75
N GLY A 146 10.93 12.72 13.29
CA GLY A 146 10.37 13.21 14.54
C GLY A 146 9.98 14.69 14.47
N SER A 147 10.25 15.42 15.54
CA SER A 147 9.84 16.82 15.71
C SER A 147 10.82 17.85 15.10
N VAL A 148 11.88 17.42 14.41
CA VAL A 148 12.80 18.36 13.77
C VAL A 148 12.11 18.99 12.56
N PRO A 149 11.91 20.30 12.52
CA PRO A 149 11.39 20.96 11.33
C PRO A 149 12.34 20.73 10.16
N LEU A 150 11.90 20.00 9.15
CA LEU A 150 12.76 19.65 8.03
C LEU A 150 13.21 20.86 7.23
N LYS A 151 12.40 21.94 7.24
CA LYS A 151 12.84 23.22 6.71
C LYS A 151 14.09 23.73 7.43
N THR A 152 14.14 23.61 8.76
CA THR A 152 15.33 23.95 9.56
C THR A 152 16.52 23.10 9.15
N LEU A 153 16.32 21.79 8.97
CA LEU A 153 17.39 20.89 8.52
C LEU A 153 17.96 21.31 7.14
N LEU A 154 17.10 21.72 6.21
CA LEU A 154 17.56 22.24 4.92
C LEU A 154 18.34 23.56 5.04
N ASP A 155 17.83 24.49 5.86
CA ASP A 155 18.48 25.78 6.10
C ASP A 155 19.87 25.59 6.77
N GLU A 156 19.94 24.74 7.80
CA GLU A 156 21.21 24.41 8.49
C GLU A 156 22.24 23.78 7.56
N ASN A 157 21.82 23.04 6.56
CA ASN A 157 22.71 22.43 5.57
C ASN A 157 22.93 23.30 4.31
N GLY A 158 22.34 24.49 4.26
CA GLY A 158 22.43 25.40 3.11
C GLY A 158 21.75 24.88 1.85
N LEU A 159 20.70 24.05 2.00
CA LEU A 159 20.00 23.38 0.92
C LEU A 159 18.65 24.00 0.56
N SER A 160 18.17 24.99 1.28
CA SER A 160 16.83 25.59 1.08
C SER A 160 16.60 26.15 -0.32
N ASN A 161 17.67 26.47 -1.04
CA ASN A 161 17.64 26.94 -2.43
C ASN A 161 18.23 25.92 -3.45
N HIS A 162 18.54 24.71 -3.00
CA HIS A 162 19.06 23.68 -3.90
C HIS A 162 17.97 23.25 -4.92
N PRO A 163 18.31 23.07 -6.22
CA PRO A 163 17.31 22.71 -7.24
C PRO A 163 16.52 21.45 -6.90
N GLU A 164 17.18 20.42 -6.38
CA GLU A 164 16.55 19.15 -6.00
C GLU A 164 15.54 19.30 -4.84
N MET A 165 15.61 20.41 -4.09
CA MET A 165 14.74 20.72 -2.97
C MET A 165 13.63 21.74 -3.34
N ALA A 166 13.39 21.96 -4.63
CA ALA A 166 12.49 23.02 -5.10
C ALA A 166 11.06 22.88 -4.52
N GLN A 167 10.56 21.66 -4.37
CA GLN A 167 9.23 21.41 -3.81
C GLN A 167 9.08 21.87 -2.35
N ALA A 168 10.17 21.87 -1.56
CA ALA A 168 10.13 22.34 -0.19
C ALA A 168 9.77 23.84 -0.06
N LYS A 169 10.00 24.63 -1.10
CA LYS A 169 9.66 26.06 -1.13
C LYS A 169 8.15 26.30 -1.16
N LEU A 170 7.36 25.35 -1.62
CA LEU A 170 5.91 25.49 -1.74
C LEU A 170 5.22 25.47 -0.39
N ARG A 171 5.65 24.60 0.53
CA ARG A 171 5.00 24.35 1.82
C ARG A 171 5.88 23.82 2.95
N GLY A 172 7.17 23.62 2.68
CA GLY A 172 8.06 22.84 3.55
C GLY A 172 7.96 21.34 3.31
N ILE A 173 8.48 20.55 4.21
CA ILE A 173 8.53 19.09 4.15
C ILE A 173 7.60 18.52 5.23
N ARG A 174 6.78 17.57 4.85
CA ARG A 174 5.87 16.86 5.75
C ARG A 174 6.66 15.88 6.61
N ALA A 175 6.48 15.91 7.93
CA ALA A 175 6.95 14.86 8.81
C ALA A 175 6.09 13.60 8.58
N LEU A 176 6.73 12.47 8.31
CA LEU A 176 6.07 11.19 8.10
C LEU A 176 6.40 10.25 9.25
N SER A 177 5.37 9.74 9.90
CA SER A 177 5.49 8.77 10.99
C SER A 177 5.99 7.41 10.49
N GLY A 178 6.54 6.60 11.38
CA GLY A 178 6.90 5.21 11.06
C GLY A 178 5.70 4.27 10.96
N HIS A 179 4.53 4.75 11.34
CA HIS A 179 3.25 4.03 11.29
C HIS A 179 2.17 4.95 10.73
N SER A 180 1.11 4.36 10.20
CA SER A 180 0.02 5.12 9.61
C SER A 180 -0.71 6.02 10.62
N GLU A 181 -1.10 7.19 10.16
CA GLU A 181 -1.86 8.18 10.95
C GLU A 181 -3.07 8.68 10.17
N THR A 182 -4.10 9.13 10.91
CA THR A 182 -5.32 9.72 10.31
C THR A 182 -5.07 11.05 9.62
N THR A 183 -3.92 11.67 9.85
CA THR A 183 -3.47 12.87 9.15
C THR A 183 -2.90 12.57 7.77
N ASP A 184 -2.61 11.28 7.48
CA ASP A 184 -2.12 10.85 6.19
C ASP A 184 -3.26 10.77 5.18
N LEU A 185 -3.10 11.34 4.02
CA LEU A 185 -4.06 11.40 2.89
C LEU A 185 -5.36 10.60 3.07
N THR A 186 -5.47 9.43 2.45
CA THR A 186 -6.69 8.61 2.48
C THR A 186 -6.79 7.69 3.70
N ASN A 187 -5.75 7.61 4.54
CA ASN A 187 -5.75 6.69 5.68
C ASN A 187 -6.64 7.21 6.82
N ASP A 188 -7.52 6.35 7.31
CA ASP A 188 -8.53 6.66 8.34
C ASP A 188 -8.25 5.99 9.69
N VAL A 189 -7.01 5.53 9.93
CA VAL A 189 -6.62 4.88 11.20
C VAL A 189 -5.25 5.32 11.68
N ASN A 190 -5.09 5.47 12.99
CA ASN A 190 -3.78 5.53 13.62
C ASN A 190 -3.36 4.09 13.94
N GLY A 191 -2.42 3.55 13.16
CA GLY A 191 -1.96 2.18 13.27
C GLY A 191 -0.61 2.08 13.94
N GLY A 192 -0.51 1.32 15.02
CA GLY A 192 0.75 1.01 15.71
C GLY A 192 0.70 -0.39 16.30
N PRO A 193 -0.12 -0.63 17.33
CA PRO A 193 -0.28 -1.95 17.91
C PRO A 193 -0.93 -2.93 16.93
N SER A 194 -0.36 -4.11 16.79
CA SER A 194 -0.89 -5.18 15.92
C SER A 194 -2.33 -5.57 16.29
N GLY A 195 -3.19 -5.72 15.29
CA GLY A 195 -4.57 -6.17 15.42
C GLY A 195 -5.58 -5.09 15.80
N VAL A 196 -5.16 -3.95 16.33
CA VAL A 196 -6.08 -2.86 16.69
C VAL A 196 -6.70 -2.23 15.44
N GLY A 197 -5.95 -2.12 14.37
CA GLY A 197 -6.41 -1.46 13.14
C GLY A 197 -7.61 -2.14 12.50
N ILE A 198 -7.66 -3.47 12.43
CA ILE A 198 -8.83 -4.16 11.86
C ILE A 198 -10.04 -4.11 12.79
N ALA A 199 -9.84 -4.14 14.11
CA ALA A 199 -10.93 -3.92 15.05
C ALA A 199 -11.52 -2.50 14.89
N THR A 200 -10.65 -1.50 14.67
CA THR A 200 -11.09 -0.13 14.35
C THR A 200 -11.85 -0.08 13.03
N ALA A 201 -11.44 -0.84 12.01
CA ALA A 201 -12.16 -0.91 10.73
C ALA A 201 -13.57 -1.48 10.90
N ALA A 202 -13.74 -2.54 11.67
CA ALA A 202 -15.06 -3.08 11.98
C ALA A 202 -15.93 -2.07 12.73
N GLY A 203 -15.37 -1.38 13.75
CA GLY A 203 -16.07 -0.30 14.45
C GLY A 203 -16.44 0.88 13.52
N LYS A 204 -15.60 1.21 12.56
CA LYS A 204 -15.89 2.24 11.55
C LYS A 204 -17.03 1.82 10.63
N ALA A 205 -17.02 0.56 10.18
CA ALA A 205 -18.09 0.01 9.35
C ALA A 205 -19.44 0.01 10.11
N ALA A 206 -19.46 -0.46 11.35
CA ALA A 206 -20.63 -0.42 12.20
C ALA A 206 -21.15 1.01 12.44
N PHE A 207 -20.24 1.97 12.67
CA PHE A 207 -20.61 3.38 12.82
C PHE A 207 -21.29 3.94 11.56
N TRP A 208 -20.73 3.68 10.38
CA TRP A 208 -21.31 4.16 9.13
C TRP A 208 -22.66 3.53 8.84
N ASP A 209 -22.83 2.24 9.17
CA ASP A 209 -24.11 1.57 9.06
C ASP A 209 -25.15 2.20 9.98
N MET A 210 -24.83 2.39 11.27
CA MET A 210 -25.71 3.05 12.24
C MET A 210 -26.08 4.50 11.85
N MET A 211 -25.21 5.19 11.13
CA MET A 211 -25.46 6.56 10.65
C MET A 211 -26.27 6.60 9.35
N GLY A 212 -26.64 5.45 8.79
CA GLY A 212 -27.38 5.36 7.54
C GLY A 212 -26.55 5.80 6.32
N ALA A 213 -25.25 5.59 6.36
CA ALA A 213 -24.39 5.85 5.21
C ALA A 213 -24.82 4.96 4.02
N PRO A 214 -24.59 5.43 2.76
CA PRO A 214 -24.92 4.63 1.59
C PRO A 214 -24.30 3.23 1.65
N ASP A 215 -25.05 2.24 1.17
CA ASP A 215 -24.63 0.82 1.22
C ASP A 215 -23.37 0.55 0.40
N ASP A 216 -23.10 1.38 -0.61
CA ASP A 216 -21.94 1.30 -1.47
C ASP A 216 -20.69 2.00 -0.92
N LEU A 217 -20.77 2.65 0.26
CA LEU A 217 -19.62 3.19 0.97
C LEU A 217 -18.87 2.06 1.67
N LYS A 218 -17.61 1.85 1.30
CA LYS A 218 -16.77 0.75 1.79
C LYS A 218 -15.83 1.19 2.91
N VAL A 219 -15.51 0.25 3.79
CA VAL A 219 -14.40 0.34 4.74
C VAL A 219 -13.42 -0.77 4.37
N ILE A 220 -12.28 -0.39 3.82
CA ILE A 220 -11.24 -1.32 3.34
C ILE A 220 -10.04 -1.25 4.28
N ALA A 221 -9.70 -2.38 4.89
CA ALA A 221 -8.56 -2.49 5.80
C ALA A 221 -7.49 -3.45 5.25
N MET A 222 -6.23 -3.13 5.50
CA MET A 222 -5.09 -3.99 5.18
C MET A 222 -4.35 -4.37 6.44
N GLU A 223 -4.12 -5.67 6.62
CA GLU A 223 -3.43 -6.20 7.80
C GLU A 223 -2.54 -7.40 7.44
N GLY A 224 -1.59 -7.72 8.31
CA GLY A 224 -0.78 -8.94 8.23
C GLY A 224 -1.33 -10.04 9.14
N GLU A 225 -1.05 -11.27 8.80
CA GLU A 225 -1.54 -12.43 9.53
C GLU A 225 -1.00 -12.50 10.96
N PHE A 226 0.18 -11.95 11.24
CA PHE A 226 0.72 -11.96 12.61
C PHE A 226 -0.18 -11.17 13.57
N ALA A 227 -0.79 -10.09 13.11
CA ALA A 227 -1.73 -9.32 13.90
C ALA A 227 -3.00 -10.12 14.29
N MET A 228 -3.28 -11.19 13.54
CA MET A 228 -4.42 -12.08 13.84
C MET A 228 -4.23 -12.91 15.12
N THR A 229 -3.04 -12.91 15.69
CA THR A 229 -2.78 -13.57 17.00
C THR A 229 -3.26 -12.74 18.18
N SER A 230 -3.57 -11.45 17.98
CA SER A 230 -4.04 -10.55 19.04
C SER A 230 -5.50 -10.83 19.43
N GLY A 231 -5.85 -10.58 20.70
CA GLY A 231 -7.23 -10.71 21.21
C GLY A 231 -8.22 -9.85 20.43
N HIS A 232 -7.84 -8.61 20.11
CA HIS A 232 -8.67 -7.68 19.34
C HIS A 232 -9.10 -8.28 17.99
N SER A 233 -8.20 -8.94 17.30
CA SER A 233 -8.48 -9.59 16.02
C SER A 233 -9.45 -10.76 16.17
N GLN A 234 -9.29 -11.53 17.24
CA GLN A 234 -10.17 -12.68 17.50
C GLN A 234 -11.60 -12.23 17.85
N GLU A 235 -11.74 -11.21 18.69
CA GLU A 235 -13.05 -10.64 19.05
C GLU A 235 -13.71 -9.99 17.84
N MET A 236 -12.97 -9.23 17.04
CA MET A 236 -13.49 -8.55 15.85
C MET A 236 -14.12 -9.51 14.85
N LYS A 237 -13.54 -10.71 14.62
CA LYS A 237 -14.09 -11.71 13.70
C LYS A 237 -15.55 -12.07 14.06
N THR A 238 -15.84 -12.22 15.34
CA THR A 238 -17.17 -12.54 15.82
C THR A 238 -18.08 -11.30 15.84
N GLN A 239 -17.55 -10.17 16.32
CA GLN A 239 -18.32 -8.94 16.48
C GLN A 239 -18.79 -8.35 15.14
N ALA A 240 -17.95 -8.38 14.12
CA ALA A 240 -18.31 -7.86 12.81
C ALA A 240 -19.56 -8.58 12.22
N VAL A 241 -19.65 -9.89 12.43
CA VAL A 241 -20.81 -10.68 11.98
C VAL A 241 -22.01 -10.46 12.91
N ALA A 242 -21.79 -10.48 14.24
CA ALA A 242 -22.86 -10.28 15.21
C ALA A 242 -23.52 -8.90 15.09
N GLN A 243 -22.75 -7.88 14.73
CA GLN A 243 -23.24 -6.51 14.51
C GLN A 243 -23.73 -6.27 13.08
N GLN A 244 -23.69 -7.28 12.22
CA GLN A 244 -24.17 -7.19 10.85
C GLN A 244 -23.57 -6.03 10.05
N VAL A 245 -22.24 -5.81 10.22
CA VAL A 245 -21.55 -4.71 9.50
C VAL A 245 -21.54 -4.89 7.98
N GLY A 246 -21.93 -6.07 7.51
CA GLY A 246 -22.18 -6.36 6.12
C GLY A 246 -20.92 -6.33 5.23
N LYS A 247 -21.16 -6.44 3.93
CA LYS A 247 -20.13 -6.39 2.89
C LYS A 247 -19.45 -5.02 2.74
N ARG A 248 -19.89 -4.02 3.51
CA ARG A 248 -19.22 -2.74 3.67
C ARG A 248 -17.79 -2.92 4.20
N LEU A 249 -17.59 -3.87 5.11
CA LEU A 249 -16.28 -4.20 5.66
C LEU A 249 -15.54 -5.20 4.77
N ARG A 250 -14.41 -4.77 4.22
CA ARG A 250 -13.51 -5.58 3.40
C ARG A 250 -12.12 -5.55 3.98
N ILE A 251 -11.53 -6.71 4.22
CA ILE A 251 -10.16 -6.85 4.73
C ILE A 251 -9.31 -7.51 3.67
N PHE A 252 -8.13 -6.95 3.39
CA PHE A 252 -7.04 -7.66 2.73
C PHE A 252 -6.06 -8.14 3.80
N LEU A 253 -5.81 -9.44 3.81
CA LEU A 253 -4.86 -10.08 4.70
C LEU A 253 -3.64 -10.54 3.89
N SER A 254 -2.51 -9.90 4.12
CA SER A 254 -1.23 -10.32 3.57
C SER A 254 -0.72 -11.51 4.38
N PHE A 255 -0.77 -12.69 3.80
CA PHE A 255 -0.37 -13.93 4.44
C PHE A 255 1.01 -14.36 3.94
N ASN A 256 2.06 -13.97 4.66
CA ASN A 256 3.45 -14.27 4.30
C ASN A 256 4.16 -15.25 5.25
N ASN A 257 3.49 -15.68 6.31
CA ASN A 257 4.00 -16.63 7.32
C ASN A 257 5.30 -16.17 8.00
N ALA A 258 5.55 -14.86 8.08
CA ALA A 258 6.79 -14.33 8.66
C ALA A 258 6.51 -13.21 9.66
N GLY A 259 6.94 -13.41 10.89
CA GLY A 259 6.94 -12.40 11.95
C GLY A 259 8.09 -11.42 11.82
N ILE A 260 8.40 -10.73 12.95
CA ILE A 260 9.55 -9.83 13.07
C ILE A 260 10.84 -10.61 13.33
N ASP A 261 10.78 -11.64 14.12
CA ASP A 261 11.96 -12.38 14.60
C ASP A 261 12.17 -13.70 13.87
N ASP A 262 11.09 -14.33 13.42
CA ASP A 262 11.15 -15.64 12.77
C ASP A 262 9.84 -15.93 12.02
N GLU A 263 9.73 -17.13 11.45
CA GLU A 263 8.45 -17.72 11.08
C GLU A 263 7.51 -17.77 12.29
N LEU A 264 6.20 -17.83 12.04
CA LEU A 264 5.19 -17.90 13.08
C LEU A 264 5.18 -19.24 13.83
N VAL A 265 6.29 -19.58 14.43
CA VAL A 265 6.45 -20.82 15.19
C VAL A 265 5.51 -20.79 16.38
N GLY A 266 4.66 -21.80 16.50
CA GLY A 266 3.70 -21.90 17.59
C GLY A 266 2.53 -20.91 17.53
N SER A 267 2.43 -20.12 16.47
CA SER A 267 1.29 -19.24 16.23
C SER A 267 0.05 -20.04 15.90
N VAL A 268 -1.11 -19.49 16.27
CA VAL A 268 -2.43 -20.04 15.86
C VAL A 268 -2.66 -20.00 14.35
N ILE A 269 -1.77 -19.36 13.60
CA ILE A 269 -1.85 -19.18 12.16
C ILE A 269 -1.03 -20.23 11.43
N LYS A 270 0.16 -20.58 11.94
CA LYS A 270 0.96 -21.67 11.37
C LYS A 270 0.34 -23.00 11.74
N PRO A 271 -0.15 -23.78 10.79
CA PRO A 271 -0.72 -25.07 11.09
C PRO A 271 0.39 -25.99 11.61
N GLN A 272 0.30 -26.34 12.89
CA GLN A 272 1.12 -27.40 13.49
C GLN A 272 0.50 -28.77 13.27
N TYR A 273 -0.74 -28.80 12.78
CA TYR A 273 -1.55 -30.00 12.61
C TYR A 273 -2.09 -30.05 11.19
N ASP A 274 -2.12 -31.26 10.63
CA ASP A 274 -2.71 -31.50 9.32
C ASP A 274 -4.16 -30.99 9.25
N GLY A 275 -4.47 -30.29 8.18
CA GLY A 275 -5.83 -29.83 7.88
C GLY A 275 -6.19 -28.45 8.42
N TYR A 276 -5.34 -27.76 9.18
CA TYR A 276 -5.62 -26.37 9.54
C TYR A 276 -5.48 -25.44 8.31
N LYS A 277 -6.45 -24.57 8.17
CA LYS A 277 -6.42 -23.49 7.15
C LYS A 277 -6.96 -22.22 7.74
N ILE A 278 -6.29 -21.11 7.48
CA ILE A 278 -6.73 -19.79 7.94
C ILE A 278 -8.09 -19.42 7.33
N GLU A 279 -8.34 -19.84 6.10
CA GLU A 279 -9.61 -19.65 5.41
C GLU A 279 -10.77 -20.31 6.15
N ASP A 280 -10.56 -21.53 6.66
CA ASP A 280 -11.57 -22.27 7.43
C ASP A 280 -11.86 -21.56 8.76
N GLN A 281 -10.86 -20.96 9.38
CA GLN A 281 -11.05 -20.17 10.60
C GLN A 281 -11.97 -18.98 10.32
N TRP A 282 -11.70 -18.17 9.32
CA TRP A 282 -12.51 -17.00 9.01
C TRP A 282 -13.94 -17.37 8.57
N SER A 283 -14.05 -18.37 7.70
CA SER A 283 -15.38 -18.80 7.23
C SER A 283 -16.24 -19.40 8.36
N SER A 284 -15.63 -20.05 9.36
CA SER A 284 -16.36 -20.58 10.52
C SER A 284 -16.96 -19.50 11.41
N TYR A 285 -16.42 -18.29 11.38
CA TYR A 285 -17.00 -17.11 12.03
C TYR A 285 -18.08 -16.41 11.19
N GLY A 286 -18.36 -16.89 9.99
CA GLY A 286 -19.42 -16.35 9.15
C GLY A 286 -18.95 -15.34 8.09
N TRP A 287 -17.65 -15.21 7.85
CA TRP A 287 -17.09 -14.34 6.81
C TRP A 287 -17.13 -14.98 5.43
N ASN A 288 -17.29 -14.16 4.40
CA ASN A 288 -16.94 -14.53 3.03
C ASN A 288 -15.43 -14.40 2.86
N VAL A 289 -14.80 -15.51 2.49
CA VAL A 289 -13.34 -15.60 2.38
C VAL A 289 -12.94 -15.81 0.93
N PHE A 290 -12.13 -14.91 0.40
CA PHE A 290 -11.59 -14.95 -0.96
C PHE A 290 -10.10 -15.22 -0.86
N SER A 291 -9.61 -16.32 -1.46
CA SER A 291 -8.20 -16.71 -1.35
C SER A 291 -7.50 -16.61 -2.69
N LEU A 292 -6.36 -15.92 -2.68
CA LEU A 292 -5.45 -15.79 -3.81
C LEU A 292 -4.25 -16.72 -3.62
N ASP A 293 -3.82 -17.36 -4.68
CA ASP A 293 -2.60 -18.19 -4.66
C ASP A 293 -1.34 -17.33 -4.61
N ASP A 294 -1.39 -16.15 -5.27
CA ASP A 294 -0.32 -15.16 -5.25
C ASP A 294 -0.89 -13.75 -5.00
N GLY A 295 -0.78 -13.27 -3.77
CA GLY A 295 -1.17 -11.91 -3.37
C GLY A 295 -0.20 -10.83 -3.85
N ASN A 296 0.90 -11.21 -4.50
CA ASN A 296 1.82 -10.30 -5.17
C ASN A 296 1.59 -10.23 -6.69
N ASP A 297 0.74 -11.09 -7.25
CA ASP A 297 0.31 -10.98 -8.65
C ASP A 297 -0.83 -9.98 -8.80
N TYR A 298 -0.61 -8.91 -9.55
CA TYR A 298 -1.61 -7.85 -9.77
C TYR A 298 -2.91 -8.37 -10.40
N ASP A 299 -2.82 -9.36 -11.30
CA ASP A 299 -4.00 -9.92 -11.95
C ASP A 299 -4.86 -10.71 -10.95
N GLU A 300 -4.24 -11.45 -10.02
CA GLU A 300 -4.98 -12.16 -8.98
C GLU A 300 -5.61 -11.19 -7.98
N VAL A 301 -4.88 -10.15 -7.59
CA VAL A 301 -5.41 -9.10 -6.71
C VAL A 301 -6.62 -8.41 -7.35
N VAL A 302 -6.51 -8.01 -8.62
CA VAL A 302 -7.61 -7.35 -9.35
C VAL A 302 -8.80 -8.30 -9.53
N ALA A 303 -8.54 -9.57 -9.85
CA ALA A 303 -9.61 -10.58 -9.93
C ALA A 303 -10.32 -10.77 -8.59
N GLY A 304 -9.58 -10.80 -7.48
CA GLY A 304 -10.15 -10.87 -6.14
C GLY A 304 -10.99 -9.65 -5.79
N LEU A 305 -10.49 -8.45 -6.06
CA LEU A 305 -11.23 -7.19 -5.86
C LEU A 305 -12.53 -7.18 -6.67
N LYS A 306 -12.46 -7.54 -7.95
CA LYS A 306 -13.62 -7.59 -8.84
C LYS A 306 -14.65 -8.61 -8.38
N LEU A 307 -14.20 -9.80 -7.96
CA LEU A 307 -15.12 -10.81 -7.45
C LEU A 307 -15.80 -10.39 -6.15
N MET A 308 -15.09 -9.70 -5.25
CA MET A 308 -15.70 -9.13 -4.03
C MET A 308 -16.73 -8.05 -4.36
N GLU A 309 -16.51 -7.25 -5.41
CA GLU A 309 -17.46 -6.22 -5.84
C GLU A 309 -18.72 -6.83 -6.43
N ASP A 310 -18.55 -7.83 -7.29
CA ASP A 310 -19.64 -8.53 -7.98
C ASP A 310 -20.27 -9.67 -7.14
N TRP A 311 -19.87 -9.82 -5.87
CA TRP A 311 -20.38 -10.90 -5.04
C TRP A 311 -21.89 -10.80 -4.85
N ASP A 312 -22.50 -11.95 -4.60
CA ASP A 312 -23.95 -12.12 -4.43
C ASP A 312 -24.57 -10.94 -3.64
N PRO A 313 -25.45 -10.13 -4.24
CA PRO A 313 -26.04 -8.98 -3.57
C PRO A 313 -26.89 -9.34 -2.35
N GLU A 314 -27.40 -10.58 -2.29
CA GLU A 314 -28.20 -11.09 -1.17
C GLU A 314 -27.32 -11.58 -0.01
N ASP A 315 -26.01 -11.71 -0.21
CA ASP A 315 -25.08 -12.13 0.81
C ASP A 315 -24.42 -10.90 1.49
N ASP A 316 -24.99 -10.49 2.58
CA ASP A 316 -24.59 -9.29 3.32
C ASP A 316 -23.60 -9.58 4.46
N ARG A 317 -22.65 -10.47 4.25
CA ARG A 317 -21.61 -10.78 5.23
C ARG A 317 -20.31 -10.02 4.95
N PRO A 318 -19.53 -9.71 6.01
CA PRO A 318 -18.24 -9.07 5.82
C PRO A 318 -17.31 -9.98 4.99
N MET A 319 -16.38 -9.36 4.31
CA MET A 319 -15.51 -10.00 3.33
C MET A 319 -14.04 -9.90 3.74
N ILE A 320 -13.29 -10.98 3.53
CA ILE A 320 -11.84 -10.98 3.67
C ILE A 320 -11.20 -11.62 2.43
N MET A 321 -10.21 -10.95 1.88
CA MET A 321 -9.32 -11.48 0.85
C MET A 321 -7.98 -11.86 1.49
N ILE A 322 -7.63 -13.13 1.40
CA ILE A 322 -6.37 -13.68 1.92
C ILE A 322 -5.44 -13.94 0.74
N GLY A 323 -4.42 -13.11 0.59
CA GLY A 323 -3.39 -13.28 -0.44
C GLY A 323 -2.12 -13.88 0.15
N LYS A 324 -1.63 -14.96 -0.43
CA LYS A 324 -0.28 -15.43 -0.11
C LYS A 324 0.72 -14.43 -0.68
N THR A 325 1.51 -13.83 0.18
CA THR A 325 2.50 -12.83 -0.20
C THR A 325 3.89 -13.27 0.20
N LEU A 326 4.90 -12.71 -0.44
CA LEU A 326 6.29 -12.88 -0.04
C LEU A 326 6.75 -11.63 0.72
N LYS A 327 7.07 -11.76 1.99
CA LYS A 327 7.67 -10.67 2.75
C LYS A 327 9.05 -10.33 2.19
N GLY A 328 9.23 -9.08 1.78
CA GLY A 328 10.43 -8.69 1.01
C GLY A 328 10.29 -8.86 -0.49
N TRP A 329 9.05 -9.04 -0.99
CA TRP A 329 8.77 -9.13 -2.42
C TRP A 329 9.40 -7.97 -3.22
N TRP A 330 9.94 -8.30 -4.40
CA TRP A 330 10.49 -7.32 -5.32
C TRP A 330 10.03 -7.60 -6.76
N PRO A 331 9.58 -6.59 -7.53
CA PRO A 331 8.92 -6.81 -8.83
C PRO A 331 9.72 -7.63 -9.85
N GLU A 332 11.03 -7.45 -9.90
CA GLU A 332 11.90 -8.12 -10.87
C GLU A 332 12.66 -9.33 -10.28
N ALA A 333 12.37 -9.70 -9.03
CA ALA A 333 12.99 -10.89 -8.44
C ALA A 333 12.32 -12.17 -8.94
N THR A 334 13.12 -13.20 -9.16
CA THR A 334 12.65 -14.50 -9.63
C THR A 334 13.36 -15.63 -8.88
N ASN A 335 12.58 -16.56 -8.31
CA ASN A 335 13.10 -17.70 -7.56
C ASN A 335 14.08 -17.30 -6.43
N GLY A 336 13.77 -16.23 -5.71
CA GLY A 336 14.59 -15.73 -4.60
C GLY A 336 15.90 -15.05 -5.03
N LYS A 337 16.02 -14.67 -6.29
CA LYS A 337 17.16 -13.95 -6.84
C LYS A 337 16.74 -12.62 -7.45
N LEU A 338 17.58 -11.60 -7.26
CA LEU A 338 17.50 -10.34 -7.97
C LEU A 338 18.09 -10.48 -9.39
N PRO A 339 17.81 -9.53 -10.30
CA PRO A 339 18.31 -9.59 -11.69
C PRO A 339 19.83 -9.68 -11.85
N ASP A 340 20.60 -9.20 -10.90
CA ASP A 340 22.07 -9.30 -10.87
C ASP A 340 22.57 -10.66 -10.37
N GLY A 341 21.66 -11.56 -9.96
CA GLY A 341 21.95 -12.89 -9.44
C GLY A 341 22.18 -12.95 -7.93
N SER A 342 22.17 -11.80 -7.23
CA SER A 342 22.28 -11.77 -5.77
C SER A 342 21.01 -12.35 -5.09
N ASP A 343 21.16 -12.76 -3.84
CA ASP A 343 20.04 -13.31 -3.08
C ASP A 343 19.06 -12.20 -2.66
N GLN A 344 17.77 -12.45 -2.88
CA GLN A 344 16.71 -11.61 -2.37
C GLN A 344 16.59 -11.80 -0.84
N ILE A 345 16.55 -10.70 -0.09
CA ILE A 345 16.29 -10.75 1.35
C ILE A 345 14.77 -10.84 1.57
N VAL A 346 14.33 -11.94 2.14
CA VAL A 346 12.91 -12.26 2.35
C VAL A 346 12.60 -12.60 3.81
N ASP A 347 11.33 -12.85 4.11
CA ASP A 347 10.81 -13.27 5.40
C ASP A 347 11.23 -12.35 6.56
N HIS A 348 11.49 -12.89 7.74
CA HIS A 348 11.86 -12.11 8.92
C HIS A 348 13.10 -11.22 8.69
N ALA A 349 14.07 -11.69 7.91
CA ALA A 349 15.28 -10.92 7.58
C ALA A 349 14.99 -9.61 6.83
N SER A 350 13.89 -9.55 6.10
CA SER A 350 13.46 -8.35 5.37
C SER A 350 12.66 -7.34 6.23
N HIS A 351 12.25 -7.72 7.46
CA HIS A 351 11.33 -6.93 8.27
C HIS A 351 11.83 -5.51 8.56
N PRO A 352 13.00 -5.32 9.20
CA PRO A 352 13.54 -4.00 9.45
C PRO A 352 14.48 -3.56 8.31
N TYR A 353 14.55 -2.28 8.06
CA TYR A 353 15.61 -1.71 7.27
C TYR A 353 16.82 -1.38 8.16
N GLN A 354 17.81 -2.26 8.16
CA GLN A 354 19.04 -2.13 8.97
C GLN A 354 20.30 -2.08 8.10
N MET A 355 20.14 -1.92 6.80
CA MET A 355 21.27 -1.83 5.88
C MET A 355 21.99 -0.49 6.05
N LYS A 356 23.34 -0.53 5.96
CA LYS A 356 24.11 0.70 5.82
C LYS A 356 23.69 1.44 4.55
N MET A 357 23.80 2.75 4.57
CA MET A 357 23.50 3.56 3.40
C MET A 357 24.34 3.10 2.21
N ASN A 358 23.71 2.89 1.07
CA ASN A 358 24.32 2.36 -0.15
C ASN A 358 25.00 0.99 0.02
N ALA A 359 24.45 0.13 0.88
CA ALA A 359 24.90 -1.26 0.98
C ALA A 359 24.63 -2.03 -0.33
N ASP A 360 25.37 -3.12 -0.55
CA ASP A 360 25.28 -3.91 -1.79
C ASP A 360 23.85 -4.30 -2.15
N TYR A 361 23.05 -4.74 -1.17
CA TYR A 361 21.66 -5.10 -1.42
C TYR A 361 20.80 -3.92 -1.89
N PHE A 362 21.01 -2.72 -1.33
CA PHE A 362 20.35 -1.52 -1.83
C PHE A 362 20.76 -1.21 -3.28
N VAL A 363 22.05 -1.37 -3.59
CA VAL A 363 22.57 -1.17 -4.96
C VAL A 363 21.93 -2.16 -5.92
N SER A 364 21.82 -3.45 -5.55
CA SER A 364 21.15 -4.47 -6.37
C SER A 364 19.68 -4.15 -6.66
N LEU A 365 18.92 -3.69 -5.65
CA LEU A 365 17.54 -3.24 -5.85
C LEU A 365 17.48 -2.03 -6.81
N ALA A 366 18.35 -1.06 -6.60
CA ALA A 366 18.42 0.14 -7.44
C ALA A 366 18.81 -0.20 -8.90
N GLU A 367 19.76 -1.11 -9.11
CA GLU A 367 20.17 -1.57 -10.44
C GLU A 367 19.05 -2.28 -11.19
N SER A 368 18.22 -3.06 -10.50
CA SER A 368 17.07 -3.68 -11.15
C SER A 368 16.07 -2.63 -11.69
N TYR A 369 15.84 -1.56 -10.93
CA TYR A 369 15.02 -0.44 -11.36
C TYR A 369 15.66 0.35 -12.52
N GLU A 370 16.97 0.64 -12.42
CA GLU A 370 17.74 1.28 -13.49
C GLU A 370 17.63 0.52 -14.81
N ASN A 371 17.80 -0.79 -14.76
CA ASN A 371 17.75 -1.66 -15.93
C ASN A 371 16.34 -1.69 -16.54
N LYS A 372 15.31 -1.79 -15.74
CA LYS A 372 13.92 -1.78 -16.20
C LYS A 372 13.55 -0.49 -16.93
N TYR A 373 13.93 0.64 -16.36
CA TYR A 373 13.48 1.93 -16.84
C TYR A 373 14.54 2.74 -17.61
N GLY A 374 15.76 2.24 -17.74
CA GLY A 374 16.83 2.98 -18.43
C GLY A 374 17.12 4.32 -17.77
N VAL A 375 17.16 4.37 -16.46
CA VAL A 375 17.58 5.50 -15.63
C VAL A 375 18.88 5.18 -14.93
N LYS A 376 19.55 6.14 -14.32
CA LYS A 376 20.79 5.92 -13.59
C LYS A 376 20.82 6.72 -12.31
N PHE A 377 20.87 6.03 -11.18
CA PHE A 377 21.01 6.66 -9.86
C PHE A 377 22.43 7.16 -9.61
N VAL A 378 22.53 8.21 -8.80
CA VAL A 378 23.81 8.92 -8.55
C VAL A 378 24.31 8.57 -7.15
N GLY A 379 25.61 8.31 -7.04
CA GLY A 379 26.32 8.14 -5.78
C GLY A 379 26.06 6.83 -5.03
N ILE A 380 25.13 5.99 -5.48
CA ILE A 380 24.72 4.78 -4.76
C ILE A 380 25.85 3.72 -4.68
N ARG A 381 26.80 3.77 -5.60
CA ARG A 381 27.94 2.83 -5.71
C ARG A 381 29.20 3.36 -5.04
N ASP A 382 29.17 4.58 -4.53
CA ASP A 382 30.33 5.23 -3.92
C ASP A 382 30.50 4.85 -2.43
N GLY A 383 29.68 3.93 -1.95
CA GLY A 383 29.68 3.46 -0.58
C GLY A 383 28.90 4.37 0.38
N ALA A 384 29.20 4.25 1.67
CA ALA A 384 28.47 4.98 2.71
C ALA A 384 28.72 6.49 2.63
N VAL A 385 27.63 7.26 2.65
CA VAL A 385 27.67 8.73 2.69
C VAL A 385 27.76 9.20 4.15
N SER A 386 28.73 10.04 4.46
CA SER A 386 29.05 10.43 5.84
C SER A 386 28.35 11.70 6.31
N SER A 387 28.20 12.70 5.43
CA SER A 387 27.59 13.97 5.79
C SER A 387 26.08 14.01 5.57
N GLU A 388 25.35 14.66 6.45
CA GLU A 388 23.89 14.85 6.31
C GLU A 388 23.55 15.60 5.02
N LYS A 389 24.32 16.61 4.67
CA LYS A 389 24.14 17.39 3.45
C LYS A 389 24.22 16.50 2.19
N GLU A 390 25.24 15.64 2.10
CA GLU A 390 25.39 14.71 0.96
C GLU A 390 24.25 13.70 0.92
N ARG A 391 23.82 13.17 2.07
CA ARG A 391 22.68 12.24 2.17
C ARG A 391 21.38 12.86 1.68
N LEU A 392 21.11 14.13 2.07
CA LEU A 392 19.95 14.88 1.61
C LEU A 392 19.97 15.07 0.08
N ILE A 393 21.10 15.52 -0.46
CA ILE A 393 21.27 15.72 -1.91
C ILE A 393 21.09 14.40 -2.65
N GLN A 394 21.81 13.36 -2.23
CA GLN A 394 21.74 12.05 -2.88
C GLN A 394 20.31 11.47 -2.88
N CYS A 395 19.64 11.54 -1.74
CA CYS A 395 18.26 11.06 -1.63
C CYS A 395 17.34 11.79 -2.62
N MET A 396 17.34 13.11 -2.63
CA MET A 396 16.46 13.88 -3.50
C MET A 396 16.80 13.74 -4.98
N THR A 397 18.08 13.72 -5.33
CA THR A 397 18.50 13.46 -6.70
C THR A 397 17.97 12.12 -7.19
N ASN A 398 18.11 11.08 -6.37
CA ASN A 398 17.68 9.73 -6.75
C ASN A 398 16.15 9.58 -6.74
N VAL A 399 15.45 10.23 -5.82
CA VAL A 399 13.98 10.28 -5.85
C VAL A 399 13.49 10.98 -7.13
N ASN A 400 14.08 12.12 -7.51
CA ASN A 400 13.72 12.81 -8.74
C ASN A 400 14.03 11.96 -10.00
N ILE A 401 15.12 11.18 -9.98
CA ILE A 401 15.42 10.20 -11.03
C ILE A 401 14.35 9.10 -11.07
N ALA A 402 13.95 8.56 -9.91
CA ALA A 402 12.88 7.58 -9.85
C ALA A 402 11.55 8.15 -10.41
N MET A 403 11.20 9.38 -10.03
CA MET A 403 10.00 10.07 -10.53
C MET A 403 10.07 10.42 -12.03
N SER A 404 11.26 10.42 -12.65
CA SER A 404 11.36 10.66 -14.09
C SER A 404 10.69 9.58 -14.94
N VAL A 405 10.42 8.41 -14.37
CA VAL A 405 9.69 7.32 -15.03
C VAL A 405 8.25 7.75 -15.40
N LEU A 406 7.65 8.68 -14.66
CA LEU A 406 6.35 9.29 -15.04
C LEU A 406 6.37 9.93 -16.43
N ASN A 407 7.53 10.30 -16.96
CA ASN A 407 7.66 10.86 -18.31
C ASN A 407 7.70 9.79 -19.41
N LYS A 408 7.66 8.50 -19.04
CA LYS A 408 7.80 7.39 -20.00
C LYS A 408 6.42 6.80 -20.33
N ASN A 409 6.25 6.43 -21.60
CA ASN A 409 5.08 5.67 -22.09
C ASN A 409 3.72 6.28 -21.69
N GLY A 410 3.64 7.60 -21.47
CA GLY A 410 2.39 8.25 -21.05
C GLY A 410 1.95 7.95 -19.60
N LEU A 411 2.80 7.30 -18.79
CA LEU A 411 2.46 6.85 -17.44
C LEU A 411 1.94 7.99 -16.54
N GLY A 412 2.64 9.14 -16.53
CA GLY A 412 2.25 10.28 -15.70
C GLY A 412 0.91 10.89 -16.13
N ASP A 413 0.68 10.99 -17.44
CA ASP A 413 -0.57 11.48 -17.98
C ASP A 413 -1.74 10.55 -17.65
N TRP A 414 -1.53 9.23 -17.86
CA TRP A 414 -2.51 8.21 -17.51
C TRP A 414 -2.84 8.22 -16.01
N LEU A 415 -1.81 8.26 -15.16
CA LEU A 415 -2.00 8.24 -13.71
C LEU A 415 -2.80 9.46 -13.24
N ALA A 416 -2.46 10.65 -13.72
CA ALA A 416 -3.18 11.88 -13.38
C ALA A 416 -4.64 11.83 -13.83
N ASP A 417 -4.90 11.38 -15.07
CA ASP A 417 -6.26 11.24 -15.58
C ASP A 417 -7.05 10.19 -14.80
N ARG A 418 -6.44 9.03 -14.49
CA ARG A 418 -7.07 7.97 -13.71
C ARG A 418 -7.45 8.42 -12.30
N LEU A 419 -6.60 9.18 -11.63
CA LEU A 419 -6.90 9.73 -10.29
C LEU A 419 -8.08 10.72 -10.34
N VAL A 420 -8.19 11.50 -11.42
CA VAL A 420 -9.34 12.38 -11.63
C VAL A 420 -10.61 11.58 -11.89
N GLU A 421 -10.56 10.56 -12.75
CA GLU A 421 -11.70 9.67 -13.04
C GLU A 421 -12.24 9.02 -11.76
N ILE A 422 -11.36 8.44 -10.94
CA ILE A 422 -11.74 7.85 -9.65
C ILE A 422 -12.33 8.92 -8.74
N GLY A 423 -11.66 10.09 -8.65
CA GLY A 423 -12.11 11.21 -7.81
C GLY A 423 -13.49 11.73 -8.18
N ASP A 424 -13.80 11.74 -9.47
CA ASP A 424 -15.10 12.21 -9.98
C ASP A 424 -16.25 11.21 -9.68
N THR A 425 -15.94 9.99 -9.22
CA THR A 425 -16.96 9.04 -8.71
C THR A 425 -17.39 9.35 -7.27
N VAL A 426 -16.64 10.17 -6.53
CA VAL A 426 -16.99 10.57 -5.17
C VAL A 426 -18.15 11.54 -5.21
N ARG A 427 -19.24 11.21 -4.54
CA ARG A 427 -20.46 12.05 -4.50
C ARG A 427 -20.21 13.30 -3.65
N ASP A 428 -20.81 14.42 -4.05
CA ASP A 428 -20.76 15.68 -3.30
C ASP A 428 -21.97 15.84 -2.37
N ASP A 429 -23.05 15.10 -2.62
CA ASP A 429 -24.31 15.11 -1.87
C ASP A 429 -24.79 13.70 -1.56
N MET A 430 -25.43 13.55 -0.40
CA MET A 430 -26.19 12.37 -0.01
C MET A 430 -27.58 12.75 0.44
#